data_dcd57ed77d840835c1a0d7d66d70d4ce
#
_entry.id   dcd57ed77d840835c1a0d7d66d70d4ce
#
_cell.length_a   1.000
_cell.length_b   1.000
_cell.length_c   1.000
_cell.angle_alpha   90.00
_cell.angle_beta   90.00
_cell.angle_gamma   90.00
#
_symmetry.space_group_name_H-M   'P 1'
#
loop_
_entity.id
_entity.type
_entity.pdbx_description
1 polymer ?
#
loop_
_entity_poly.entity_id
_entity_poly.type
_entity_poly.pdbx_seq_one_letter_code
_entity_poly.pdbx_strand_id
1 'polypeptide(L)'
;MDINKMTLKSQEALQLAQNIAVQHGHQEISSEHMLSALLANEADLIPRLLNNINIPLSTIRDRSQQAISRLPRVSGPGMSPDKFYLSRELSQLLVKAEEEMKALKDEYMSVEHLVLAMIASGPSTVVGRIFADLSLSRDQFLRALKAVRGNQRITSANPEQTYEALEKYGRDLV
;
A
#
# COMPACT_ATOMS: atom_id res chain seq x y z
N MET A 1 -1.58 -10.55 12.67
CA MET A 1 -2.41 -9.40 12.22
C MET A 1 -3.81 -9.86 11.89
N ASP A 2 -4.80 -9.21 12.45
CA ASP A 2 -6.20 -9.56 12.22
C ASP A 2 -6.71 -8.85 10.96
N ILE A 3 -7.10 -9.60 9.94
CA ILE A 3 -7.60 -9.05 8.69
C ILE A 3 -8.88 -8.22 8.90
N ASN A 4 -9.64 -8.51 9.96
CA ASN A 4 -10.84 -7.74 10.30
C ASN A 4 -10.52 -6.31 10.77
N LYS A 5 -9.27 -6.04 11.12
CA LYS A 5 -8.80 -4.70 11.45
C LYS A 5 -8.37 -3.90 10.22
N MET A 6 -8.40 -4.50 9.04
CA MET A 6 -8.05 -3.85 7.79
C MET A 6 -9.29 -3.27 7.13
N THR A 7 -9.15 -2.12 6.50
CA THR A 7 -10.23 -1.57 5.68
C THR A 7 -10.49 -2.47 4.48
N LEU A 8 -11.66 -2.33 3.86
CA LEU A 8 -12.00 -3.11 2.68
C LEU A 8 -11.00 -2.90 1.54
N LYS A 9 -10.55 -1.66 1.34
CA LYS A 9 -9.53 -1.35 0.31
C LYS A 9 -8.19 -2.01 0.62
N SER A 10 -7.79 -2.07 1.89
CA SER A 10 -6.56 -2.77 2.29
C SER A 10 -6.69 -4.27 2.06
N GLN A 11 -7.85 -4.85 2.36
CA GLN A 11 -8.11 -6.26 2.09
C GLN A 11 -8.08 -6.56 0.60
N GLU A 12 -8.68 -5.69 -0.22
CA GLU A 12 -8.64 -5.80 -1.68
C GLU A 12 -7.21 -5.73 -2.21
N ALA A 13 -6.39 -4.82 -1.65
CA ALA A 13 -4.99 -4.70 -2.04
C ALA A 13 -4.22 -5.97 -1.72
N LEU A 14 -4.45 -6.56 -0.56
CA LEU A 14 -3.80 -7.82 -0.18
C LEU A 14 -4.21 -8.96 -1.13
N GLN A 15 -5.50 -9.04 -1.46
CA GLN A 15 -6.01 -10.03 -2.41
C GLN A 15 -5.38 -9.86 -3.79
N LEU A 16 -5.27 -8.62 -4.26
CA LEU A 16 -4.64 -8.34 -5.54
C LEU A 16 -3.15 -8.66 -5.50
N ALA A 17 -2.47 -8.36 -4.39
CA ALA A 17 -1.07 -8.73 -4.21
C ALA A 17 -0.87 -10.24 -4.32
N GLN A 18 -1.78 -11.03 -3.74
CA GLN A 18 -1.77 -12.48 -3.88
C GLN A 18 -1.94 -12.90 -5.34
N ASN A 19 -2.87 -12.28 -6.06
CA ASN A 19 -3.10 -12.57 -7.47
C ASN A 19 -1.85 -12.26 -8.31
N ILE A 20 -1.18 -11.15 -8.02
CA ILE A 20 0.07 -10.78 -8.70
C ILE A 20 1.15 -11.83 -8.43
N ALA A 21 1.27 -12.28 -7.18
CA ALA A 21 2.24 -13.32 -6.81
C ALA A 21 1.97 -14.62 -7.60
N VAL A 22 0.71 -15.03 -7.69
CA VAL A 22 0.30 -16.22 -8.45
C VAL A 22 0.72 -16.09 -9.91
N GLN A 23 0.43 -14.94 -10.52
CA GLN A 23 0.73 -14.71 -11.94
C GLN A 23 2.22 -14.81 -12.25
N HIS A 24 3.07 -14.49 -11.27
CA HIS A 24 4.53 -14.54 -11.43
C HIS A 24 5.15 -15.84 -10.92
N GLY A 25 4.34 -16.80 -10.48
CA GLY A 25 4.84 -18.07 -9.95
C GLY A 25 5.50 -17.95 -8.59
N HIS A 26 5.11 -16.98 -7.80
CA HIS A 26 5.61 -16.75 -6.44
C HIS A 26 4.67 -17.37 -5.43
N GLN A 27 5.23 -18.04 -4.43
CA GLN A 27 4.46 -18.65 -3.35
C GLN A 27 4.32 -17.73 -2.14
N GLU A 28 5.22 -16.76 -2.00
CA GLU A 28 5.13 -15.75 -0.95
C GLU A 28 4.54 -14.48 -1.52
N ILE A 29 3.67 -13.84 -0.72
CA ILE A 29 3.21 -12.49 -0.99
C ILE A 29 4.22 -11.54 -0.33
N SER A 30 4.86 -10.71 -1.12
CA SER A 30 5.90 -9.80 -0.64
C SER A 30 5.43 -8.35 -0.67
N SER A 31 6.24 -7.47 -0.09
CA SER A 31 5.96 -6.02 -0.08
C SER A 31 5.91 -5.45 -1.49
N GLU A 32 6.69 -6.00 -2.43
CA GLU A 32 6.71 -5.58 -3.83
C GLU A 32 5.36 -5.84 -4.50
N HIS A 33 4.76 -7.01 -4.22
CA HIS A 33 3.42 -7.33 -4.71
C HIS A 33 2.39 -6.37 -4.13
N MET A 34 2.51 -6.05 -2.83
CA MET A 34 1.61 -5.13 -2.17
C MET A 34 1.69 -3.72 -2.77
N LEU A 35 2.90 -3.23 -3.02
CA LEU A 35 3.08 -1.91 -3.65
C LEU A 35 2.46 -1.88 -5.03
N SER A 36 2.69 -2.89 -5.85
CA SER A 36 2.08 -2.99 -7.18
C SER A 36 0.55 -2.98 -7.09
N ALA A 37 0.00 -3.70 -6.12
CA ALA A 37 -1.46 -3.75 -5.90
C ALA A 37 -2.02 -2.38 -5.54
N LEU A 38 -1.33 -1.64 -4.68
CA LEU A 38 -1.77 -0.30 -4.25
C LEU A 38 -1.79 0.72 -5.39
N LEU A 39 -1.03 0.48 -6.44
CA LEU A 39 -0.94 1.39 -7.59
C LEU A 39 -1.73 0.91 -8.81
N ALA A 40 -2.43 -0.21 -8.70
CA ALA A 40 -3.06 -0.86 -9.86
C ALA A 40 -4.19 -0.03 -10.48
N ASN A 41 -4.95 0.69 -9.67
CA ASN A 41 -6.07 1.51 -10.14
C ASN A 41 -5.75 2.98 -9.87
N GLU A 42 -5.61 3.77 -10.94
CA GLU A 42 -5.24 5.19 -10.84
C GLU A 42 -6.30 6.05 -10.14
N ALA A 43 -7.53 5.57 -10.05
CA ALA A 43 -8.61 6.27 -9.37
C ALA A 43 -8.57 6.08 -7.85
N ASP A 44 -7.77 5.15 -7.35
CA ASP A 44 -7.68 4.88 -5.91
C ASP A 44 -6.87 5.96 -5.18
N LEU A 45 -6.99 5.98 -3.86
CA LEU A 45 -6.43 7.02 -3.00
C LEU A 45 -4.92 7.19 -3.17
N ILE A 46 -4.16 6.10 -3.14
CA ILE A 46 -2.69 6.19 -3.14
C ILE A 46 -2.15 6.79 -4.45
N PRO A 47 -2.55 6.30 -5.64
CA PRO A 47 -2.10 6.94 -6.88
C PRO A 47 -2.47 8.42 -6.94
N ARG A 48 -3.65 8.79 -6.47
CA ARG A 48 -4.10 10.18 -6.48
C ARG A 48 -3.28 11.06 -5.53
N LEU A 49 -2.96 10.58 -4.33
CA LEU A 49 -2.10 11.30 -3.40
C LEU A 49 -0.71 11.53 -3.98
N LEU A 50 -0.13 10.49 -4.59
CA LEU A 50 1.20 10.59 -5.18
C LEU A 50 1.22 11.55 -6.37
N ASN A 51 0.18 11.54 -7.20
CA ASN A 51 0.05 12.50 -8.29
C ASN A 51 -0.06 13.94 -7.76
N ASN A 52 -0.78 14.14 -6.67
CA ASN A 52 -0.96 15.49 -6.09
C ASN A 52 0.34 16.10 -5.59
N ILE A 53 1.31 15.28 -5.22
CA ILE A 53 2.63 15.74 -4.76
C ILE A 53 3.72 15.51 -5.81
N ASN A 54 3.32 15.30 -7.07
CA ASN A 54 4.21 15.20 -8.23
C ASN A 54 5.21 14.04 -8.13
N ILE A 55 4.82 12.94 -7.52
CA ILE A 55 5.62 11.72 -7.50
C ILE A 55 5.27 10.90 -8.74
N PRO A 56 6.25 10.52 -9.57
CA PRO A 56 5.98 9.84 -10.84
C PRO A 56 5.52 8.40 -10.63
N LEU A 57 4.23 8.14 -10.86
CA LEU A 57 3.64 6.80 -10.72
C LEU A 57 4.28 5.78 -11.66
N SER A 58 4.57 6.19 -12.90
CA SER A 58 5.18 5.29 -13.88
C SER A 58 6.51 4.75 -13.38
N THR A 59 7.32 5.60 -12.74
CA THR A 59 8.61 5.17 -12.18
C THR A 59 8.41 4.16 -11.06
N ILE A 60 7.45 4.40 -10.16
CA ILE A 60 7.18 3.47 -9.06
C ILE A 60 6.68 2.14 -9.62
N ARG A 61 5.78 2.17 -10.59
CA ARG A 61 5.25 0.96 -11.23
C ARG A 61 6.35 0.16 -11.90
N ASP A 62 7.20 0.83 -12.68
CA ASP A 62 8.30 0.16 -13.38
C ASP A 62 9.26 -0.47 -12.39
N ARG A 63 9.62 0.24 -11.34
CA ARG A 63 10.55 -0.28 -10.33
C ARG A 63 9.93 -1.43 -9.53
N SER A 64 8.65 -1.36 -9.21
CA SER A 64 7.97 -2.46 -8.51
C SER A 64 7.87 -3.70 -9.42
N GLN A 65 7.62 -3.53 -10.71
CA GLN A 65 7.60 -4.63 -11.67
C GLN A 65 8.98 -5.27 -11.80
N GLN A 66 10.04 -4.48 -11.88
CA GLN A 66 11.41 -4.99 -11.90
C GLN A 66 11.74 -5.77 -10.63
N ALA A 67 11.35 -5.25 -9.48
CA ALA A 67 11.58 -5.92 -8.21
C ALA A 67 10.84 -7.25 -8.13
N ILE A 68 9.59 -7.29 -8.60
CA ILE A 68 8.80 -8.52 -8.65
C ILE A 68 9.47 -9.55 -9.56
N SER A 69 9.97 -9.12 -10.73
CA SER A 69 10.64 -10.03 -11.67
C SER A 69 11.91 -10.65 -11.12
N ARG A 70 12.53 -10.02 -10.13
CA ARG A 70 13.75 -10.53 -9.47
C ARG A 70 13.48 -11.50 -8.33
N LEU A 71 12.23 -11.60 -7.88
CA LEU A 71 11.88 -12.51 -6.80
C LEU A 71 11.99 -13.98 -7.27
N PRO A 72 12.43 -14.89 -6.39
CA PRO A 72 12.55 -16.30 -6.77
C PRO A 72 11.20 -16.89 -7.15
N ARG A 73 11.18 -17.59 -8.29
CA ARG A 73 10.02 -18.37 -8.68
C ARG A 73 10.11 -19.74 -8.04
N VAL A 74 9.01 -20.20 -7.50
CA VAL A 74 8.91 -21.56 -6.97
C VAL A 74 8.09 -22.36 -7.98
N SER A 75 8.73 -23.32 -8.64
CA SER A 75 8.05 -24.23 -9.54
C SER A 75 8.38 -25.66 -9.10
N GLY A 76 7.36 -26.51 -9.02
CA GLY A 76 7.57 -27.89 -8.66
C GLY A 76 6.34 -28.57 -8.08
N PRO A 77 6.40 -29.90 -7.90
CA PRO A 77 5.22 -30.69 -7.51
C PRO A 77 4.73 -30.46 -6.07
N GLY A 78 5.30 -29.55 -5.32
CA GLY A 78 4.86 -29.21 -3.98
C GLY A 78 4.09 -27.91 -3.88
N MET A 79 3.89 -27.21 -4.99
CA MET A 79 3.16 -25.94 -4.98
C MET A 79 1.65 -26.19 -4.93
N SER A 80 1.03 -25.73 -3.85
CA SER A 80 -0.42 -25.68 -3.75
C SER A 80 -0.87 -24.26 -4.04
N PRO A 81 -1.77 -24.05 -5.03
CA PRO A 81 -2.27 -22.70 -5.32
C PRO A 81 -3.09 -22.11 -4.17
N ASP A 82 -3.46 -22.92 -3.18
CA ASP A 82 -4.25 -22.48 -2.04
C ASP A 82 -3.39 -22.11 -0.83
N LYS A 83 -2.07 -22.32 -0.90
CA LYS A 83 -1.18 -22.04 0.23
C LYS A 83 -0.24 -20.88 -0.11
N PHE A 84 -0.60 -19.70 0.39
CA PHE A 84 0.24 -18.50 0.27
C PHE A 84 0.72 -18.10 1.65
N TYR A 85 1.97 -17.69 1.69
CA TYR A 85 2.60 -17.20 2.91
C TYR A 85 2.96 -15.73 2.71
N LEU A 86 2.80 -14.95 3.75
CA LEU A 86 3.34 -13.61 3.76
C LEU A 86 4.86 -13.72 3.92
N SER A 87 5.60 -12.97 3.13
CA SER A 87 7.04 -12.91 3.33
C SER A 87 7.33 -12.30 4.71
N ARG A 88 8.52 -12.59 5.23
CA ARG A 88 8.95 -12.01 6.49
C ARG A 88 8.92 -10.49 6.43
N GLU A 89 9.37 -9.92 5.33
CA GLU A 89 9.39 -8.47 5.11
C GLU A 89 7.98 -7.89 5.11
N LEU A 90 7.03 -8.53 4.43
CA LEU A 90 5.64 -8.06 4.43
C LEU A 90 5.02 -8.18 5.82
N SER A 91 5.29 -9.26 6.54
CA SER A 91 4.80 -9.40 7.92
C SER A 91 5.31 -8.28 8.82
N GLN A 92 6.59 -7.91 8.69
CA GLN A 92 7.17 -6.79 9.42
C GLN A 92 6.56 -5.46 8.99
N LEU A 93 6.27 -5.32 7.71
CA LEU A 93 5.61 -4.13 7.17
C LEU A 93 4.22 -3.95 7.79
N LEU A 94 3.46 -5.02 7.91
CA LEU A 94 2.13 -4.97 8.51
C LEU A 94 2.18 -4.54 9.98
N VAL A 95 3.21 -4.99 10.72
CA VAL A 95 3.42 -4.54 12.10
C VAL A 95 3.69 -3.02 12.14
N LYS A 96 4.55 -2.53 11.26
CA LYS A 96 4.83 -1.09 11.15
C LYS A 96 3.58 -0.30 10.76
N ALA A 97 2.79 -0.85 9.84
CA ALA A 97 1.54 -0.20 9.42
C ALA A 97 0.55 -0.09 10.58
N GLU A 98 0.51 -1.09 11.45
CA GLU A 98 -0.31 -1.04 12.65
C GLU A 98 0.17 0.05 13.61
N GLU A 99 1.49 0.24 13.74
CA GLU A 99 2.07 1.32 14.52
C GLU A 99 1.68 2.69 13.95
N GLU A 100 1.69 2.84 12.63
CA GLU A 100 1.26 4.06 11.97
C GLU A 100 -0.24 4.32 12.18
N MET A 101 -1.05 3.27 12.14
CA MET A 101 -2.47 3.35 12.45
C MET A 101 -2.70 3.90 13.86
N LYS A 102 -1.98 3.37 14.83
CA LYS A 102 -2.09 3.81 16.23
C LYS A 102 -1.60 5.24 16.41
N ALA A 103 -0.51 5.60 15.73
CA ALA A 103 0.04 6.96 15.80
C ALA A 103 -0.96 8.01 15.30
N LEU A 104 -1.76 7.67 14.30
CA LEU A 104 -2.81 8.54 13.77
C LEU A 104 -4.14 8.39 14.53
N LYS A 105 -4.19 7.52 15.54
CA LYS A 105 -5.38 7.23 16.35
C LYS A 105 -6.53 6.70 15.51
N ASP A 106 -6.20 5.91 14.50
CA ASP A 106 -7.17 5.24 13.63
C ASP A 106 -7.50 3.86 14.20
N GLU A 107 -8.71 3.39 13.94
CA GLU A 107 -9.19 2.09 14.44
C GLU A 107 -8.99 0.95 13.44
N TYR A 108 -8.83 1.29 12.15
CA TYR A 108 -8.62 0.31 11.08
C TYR A 108 -7.35 0.64 10.32
N MET A 109 -6.67 -0.41 9.85
CA MET A 109 -5.50 -0.25 9.00
C MET A 109 -5.96 0.00 7.56
N SER A 110 -5.66 1.17 7.04
CA SER A 110 -6.01 1.56 5.67
C SER A 110 -4.78 1.55 4.77
N VAL A 111 -5.00 1.77 3.48
CA VAL A 111 -3.93 1.76 2.48
C VAL A 111 -2.85 2.80 2.78
N GLU A 112 -3.21 3.95 3.34
CA GLU A 112 -2.24 5.00 3.68
C GLU A 112 -1.27 4.55 4.79
N HIS A 113 -1.72 3.73 5.73
CA HIS A 113 -0.83 3.19 6.77
C HIS A 113 0.20 2.26 6.17
N LEU A 114 -0.19 1.49 5.15
CA LEU A 114 0.72 0.60 4.44
C LEU A 114 1.82 1.41 3.73
N VAL A 115 1.46 2.49 3.07
CA VAL A 115 2.43 3.35 2.37
C VAL A 115 3.34 4.06 3.37
N LEU A 116 2.79 4.58 4.47
CA LEU A 116 3.60 5.19 5.53
C LEU A 116 4.64 4.21 6.07
N ALA A 117 4.25 2.96 6.27
CA ALA A 117 5.17 1.91 6.73
C ALA A 117 6.26 1.62 5.69
N MET A 118 5.91 1.61 4.40
CA MET A 118 6.88 1.42 3.31
C MET A 118 7.90 2.54 3.30
N ILE A 119 7.46 3.79 3.41
CA ILE A 119 8.34 4.96 3.46
C ILE A 119 9.24 4.88 4.70
N ALA A 120 8.67 4.54 5.85
CA ALA A 120 9.41 4.44 7.11
C ALA A 120 10.45 3.33 7.12
N SER A 121 10.26 2.29 6.29
CA SER A 121 11.23 1.20 6.15
C SER A 121 12.59 1.67 5.61
N GLY A 122 12.60 2.79 4.88
CA GLY A 122 13.81 3.37 4.34
C GLY A 122 14.50 2.47 3.31
N PRO A 123 15.77 2.78 2.98
CA PRO A 123 16.47 2.07 1.90
C PRO A 123 16.89 0.64 2.26
N SER A 124 16.65 0.17 3.47
CA SER A 124 16.92 -1.21 3.86
C SER A 124 15.98 -2.21 3.21
N THR A 125 14.81 -1.76 2.75
CA THR A 125 13.87 -2.58 2.00
C THR A 125 13.78 -2.10 0.57
N VAL A 126 13.34 -2.99 -0.34
CA VAL A 126 13.20 -2.64 -1.76
C VAL A 126 12.14 -1.56 -1.94
N VAL A 127 10.97 -1.73 -1.32
CA VAL A 127 9.88 -0.74 -1.43
C VAL A 127 10.27 0.60 -0.81
N GLY A 128 10.92 0.58 0.35
CA GLY A 128 11.40 1.81 1.00
C GLY A 128 12.44 2.55 0.16
N ARG A 129 13.32 1.80 -0.51
CA ARG A 129 14.32 2.37 -1.41
C ARG A 129 13.68 3.08 -2.60
N ILE A 130 12.60 2.51 -3.16
CA ILE A 130 11.90 3.16 -4.27
C ILE A 130 11.44 4.56 -3.86
N PHE A 131 10.80 4.68 -2.70
CA PHE A 131 10.35 5.99 -2.22
C PHE A 131 11.50 6.91 -1.83
N ALA A 132 12.56 6.37 -1.24
CA ALA A 132 13.74 7.14 -0.87
C ALA A 132 14.43 7.73 -2.10
N ASP A 133 14.54 6.96 -3.18
CA ASP A 133 15.14 7.40 -4.44
C ASP A 133 14.32 8.51 -5.10
N LEU A 134 13.03 8.57 -4.84
CA LEU A 134 12.15 9.63 -5.33
C LEU A 134 12.04 10.79 -4.34
N SER A 135 12.84 10.77 -3.29
CA SER A 135 12.88 11.80 -2.25
C SER A 135 11.53 12.03 -1.56
N LEU A 136 10.71 10.98 -1.48
CA LEU A 136 9.44 11.07 -0.78
C LEU A 136 9.66 10.79 0.71
N SER A 137 9.43 11.82 1.53
CA SER A 137 9.51 11.68 2.98
C SER A 137 8.14 11.34 3.56
N ARG A 138 8.16 10.79 4.78
CA ARG A 138 6.95 10.51 5.53
C ARG A 138 6.12 11.79 5.77
N ASP A 139 6.81 12.90 6.07
CA ASP A 139 6.14 14.19 6.33
C ASP A 139 5.43 14.73 5.09
N GLN A 140 6.04 14.59 3.91
CA GLN A 140 5.40 15.00 2.66
C GLN A 140 4.13 14.20 2.40
N PHE A 141 4.19 12.89 2.61
CA PHE A 141 3.05 12.03 2.41
C PHE A 141 1.94 12.34 3.43
N LEU A 142 2.30 12.57 4.70
CA LEU A 142 1.35 12.94 5.74
C LEU A 142 0.64 14.26 5.42
N ARG A 143 1.35 15.25 4.90
CA ARG A 143 0.74 16.52 4.51
C ARG A 143 -0.26 16.33 3.38
N ALA A 144 0.09 15.51 2.38
CA ALA A 144 -0.84 15.19 1.30
C ALA A 144 -2.07 14.45 1.82
N LEU A 145 -1.86 13.52 2.74
CA LEU A 145 -2.94 12.76 3.36
C LEU A 145 -3.88 13.66 4.15
N LYS A 146 -3.34 14.58 4.94
CA LYS A 146 -4.14 15.52 5.73
C LYS A 146 -4.98 16.43 4.84
N ALA A 147 -4.48 16.79 3.67
CA ALA A 147 -5.25 17.60 2.72
C ALA A 147 -6.53 16.89 2.25
N VAL A 148 -6.51 15.57 2.21
CA VAL A 148 -7.66 14.75 1.82
C VAL A 148 -8.54 14.39 3.02
N ARG A 149 -7.92 13.93 4.12
CA ARG A 149 -8.65 13.46 5.30
C ARG A 149 -9.16 14.60 6.20
N GLY A 150 -8.44 15.72 6.22
CA GLY A 150 -8.67 16.75 7.22
C GLY A 150 -8.41 16.20 8.62
N ASN A 151 -9.35 16.40 9.54
CA ASN A 151 -9.27 15.90 10.91
C ASN A 151 -10.00 14.58 11.11
N GLN A 152 -10.46 13.92 10.03
CA GLN A 152 -11.20 12.68 10.15
C GLN A 152 -10.29 11.53 10.57
N ARG A 153 -10.82 10.64 11.41
CA ARG A 153 -10.17 9.41 11.81
C ARG A 153 -10.86 8.24 11.14
N ILE A 154 -10.12 7.14 10.97
CA ILE A 154 -10.68 5.94 10.37
C ILE A 154 -11.38 5.15 11.47
N THR A 155 -12.70 5.21 11.46
CA THR A 155 -13.55 4.53 12.43
C THR A 155 -14.44 3.47 11.80
N SER A 156 -14.29 3.25 10.50
CA SER A 156 -15.08 2.27 9.74
C SER A 156 -14.16 1.48 8.81
N ALA A 157 -14.69 0.37 8.28
CA ALA A 157 -13.95 -0.46 7.34
C ALA A 157 -13.92 0.12 5.91
N ASN A 158 -14.60 1.23 5.65
CA ASN A 158 -14.69 1.81 4.31
C ASN A 158 -14.46 3.32 4.28
N PRO A 159 -13.35 3.83 4.88
CA PRO A 159 -13.09 5.26 4.96
C PRO A 159 -12.63 5.87 3.64
N GLU A 160 -11.94 5.09 2.80
CA GLU A 160 -11.34 5.57 1.56
C GLU A 160 -12.41 6.06 0.58
N GLN A 161 -13.58 5.44 0.54
CA GLN A 161 -14.69 5.92 -0.28
C GLN A 161 -15.20 7.28 0.20
N THR A 162 -15.24 7.50 1.51
CA THR A 162 -15.63 8.78 2.09
C THR A 162 -14.67 9.88 1.67
N TYR A 163 -13.36 9.63 1.71
CA TYR A 163 -12.36 10.60 1.29
C TYR A 163 -12.47 10.95 -0.18
N GLU A 164 -12.67 9.94 -1.03
CA GLU A 164 -12.86 10.13 -2.46
C GLU A 164 -14.10 10.98 -2.75
N ALA A 165 -15.20 10.71 -2.05
CA ALA A 165 -16.43 11.47 -2.20
C ALA A 165 -16.23 12.92 -1.77
N LEU A 166 -15.56 13.17 -0.62
CA LEU A 166 -15.29 14.53 -0.14
C LEU A 166 -14.42 15.31 -1.10
N GLU A 167 -13.37 14.70 -1.65
CA GLU A 167 -12.51 15.33 -2.62
C GLU A 167 -13.27 15.68 -3.89
N LYS A 168 -14.14 14.80 -4.36
CA LYS A 168 -14.91 14.98 -5.58
C LYS A 168 -15.94 16.12 -5.43
N TYR A 169 -16.67 16.16 -4.31
CA TYR A 169 -17.74 17.14 -4.09
C TYR A 169 -17.26 18.43 -3.45
N GLY A 170 -16.16 18.39 -2.69
CA GLY A 170 -15.61 19.57 -2.04
C GLY A 170 -15.10 20.64 -3.00
N ARG A 171 -14.78 20.27 -4.23
CA ARG A 171 -14.34 21.21 -5.28
C ARG A 171 -15.48 22.02 -5.87
N ASP A 172 -16.69 21.52 -5.80
CA ASP A 172 -17.87 22.16 -6.39
C ASP A 172 -18.56 23.15 -5.44
N LEU A 173 -18.07 23.25 -4.23
CA LEU A 173 -18.65 24.12 -3.19
C LEU A 173 -17.96 25.49 -3.06
N VAL A 174 -17.14 25.84 -3.99
CA VAL A 174 -16.43 27.14 -3.98
C VAL A 174 -17.22 28.21 -4.67
#